data_1f3981506d1eb34035a4f66f0db77fd3
#
_entry.id   1f3981506d1eb34035a4f66f0db77fd3
#
_cell.length_a   1.000
_cell.length_b   1.000
_cell.length_c   1.000
_cell.angle_alpha   90.00
_cell.angle_beta   90.00
_cell.angle_gamma   90.00
#
_symmetry.space_group_name_H-M   'P 1'
#
loop_
_entity.id
_entity.type
_entity.pdbx_description
1 polymer ?
#
loop_
_entity_poly.entity_id
_entity_poly.type
_entity_poly.pdbx_seq_one_letter_code
_entity_poly.pdbx_strand_id
1 'polypeptide(L)'
;ERGHLVRYNFFHHLNSIHATHAVYHDDGACGMEVFGNIFYKPGERAVLIGGGHDNPYANNIFIDTEIAIHVDNRNQNWAKGVIEKGGIYEQRLNLVKYNQPPYSIKYPNLANYWEDNPAIPKRNPVSKNIFYKVEKIVHGKKEWLPFKEDNWITDENPGFVDTEKMNFKLKEGARAFEEIPGFEPIPFRRIGVQK
;
A
#
# COMPACT_ATOMS: atom_id res chain seq x y z
N GLU A 1 8.80 12.84 -1.16
CA GLU A 1 8.72 12.17 -2.46
C GLU A 1 7.25 11.92 -2.81
N ARG A 2 6.90 11.90 -4.11
CA ARG A 2 5.54 11.60 -4.58
C ARG A 2 5.58 11.04 -5.99
N GLY A 3 4.51 10.30 -6.35
CA GLY A 3 4.34 9.74 -7.68
C GLY A 3 5.09 8.42 -7.92
N HIS A 4 5.57 7.78 -6.87
CA HIS A 4 6.10 6.43 -6.95
C HIS A 4 4.95 5.43 -7.07
N LEU A 5 5.14 4.42 -7.91
CA LEU A 5 4.16 3.40 -8.18
C LEU A 5 4.79 2.01 -8.06
N VAL A 6 4.31 1.25 -7.10
CA VAL A 6 4.64 -0.18 -6.94
C VAL A 6 3.48 -0.97 -7.54
N ARG A 7 3.67 -1.51 -8.74
CA ARG A 7 2.59 -2.22 -9.42
C ARG A 7 3.04 -3.48 -10.13
N TYR A 8 2.12 -4.44 -10.22
CA TYR A 8 2.28 -5.68 -10.97
C TYR A 8 3.52 -6.47 -10.57
N ASN A 9 3.74 -6.57 -9.25
CA ASN A 9 4.77 -7.41 -8.68
C ASN A 9 4.15 -8.63 -8.03
N PHE A 10 4.91 -9.71 -7.94
CA PHE A 10 4.59 -10.88 -7.17
C PHE A 10 5.63 -11.03 -6.04
N PHE A 11 5.25 -10.64 -4.84
CA PHE A 11 6.04 -10.80 -3.62
C PHE A 11 5.67 -12.13 -2.99
N HIS A 12 6.64 -13.03 -2.79
CA HIS A 12 6.33 -14.33 -2.23
C HIS A 12 7.45 -14.92 -1.40
N HIS A 13 7.06 -15.73 -0.39
CA HIS A 13 7.99 -16.48 0.46
C HIS A 13 9.10 -15.63 1.08
N LEU A 14 8.75 -14.43 1.55
CA LEU A 14 9.66 -13.64 2.36
C LEU A 14 9.73 -14.24 3.76
N ASN A 15 10.94 -14.25 4.35
CA ASN A 15 11.12 -14.78 5.69
C ASN A 15 10.45 -13.85 6.73
N SER A 16 9.61 -14.40 7.61
CA SER A 16 8.96 -13.63 8.69
C SER A 16 9.86 -13.41 9.91
N ILE A 17 11.08 -13.93 9.92
CA ILE A 17 12.06 -13.65 10.97
C ILE A 17 12.54 -12.21 10.80
N HIS A 18 12.49 -11.40 11.85
CA HIS A 18 12.96 -10.01 11.87
C HIS A 18 12.08 -8.96 11.17
N ALA A 19 10.77 -9.02 11.36
CA ALA A 19 9.84 -7.98 10.89
C ALA A 19 10.00 -7.63 9.39
N THR A 20 10.01 -8.65 8.55
CA THR A 20 10.13 -8.50 7.10
C THR A 20 8.85 -7.92 6.49
N HIS A 21 9.03 -7.00 5.55
CA HIS A 21 7.94 -6.35 4.82
C HIS A 21 8.19 -6.45 3.31
N ALA A 22 7.16 -6.77 2.53
CA ALA A 22 7.30 -6.78 1.08
C ALA A 22 7.36 -5.35 0.50
N VAL A 23 6.57 -4.45 1.05
CA VAL A 23 6.61 -3.02 0.73
C VAL A 23 6.73 -2.21 2.01
N TYR A 24 7.71 -1.32 2.06
CA TYR A 24 7.97 -0.48 3.21
C TYR A 24 7.99 1.01 2.82
N HIS A 25 6.94 1.73 3.18
CA HIS A 25 6.89 3.19 3.06
C HIS A 25 7.44 3.80 4.35
N ASP A 26 8.72 4.18 4.32
CA ASP A 26 9.44 4.59 5.51
C ASP A 26 9.25 6.07 5.85
N ASP A 27 9.38 6.38 7.14
CA ASP A 27 9.53 7.71 7.74
C ASP A 27 8.66 8.84 7.13
N GLY A 28 7.36 8.60 7.04
CA GLY A 28 6.43 9.62 6.55
C GLY A 28 6.39 9.76 5.03
N ALA A 29 6.82 8.72 4.28
CA ALA A 29 6.71 8.71 2.82
C ALA A 29 5.28 8.97 2.34
N CYS A 30 5.13 9.83 1.35
CA CYS A 30 3.84 10.30 0.86
C CYS A 30 3.68 10.14 -0.65
N GLY A 31 2.42 9.93 -1.10
CA GLY A 31 2.07 9.90 -2.51
C GLY A 31 2.69 8.70 -3.24
N MET A 32 2.73 7.55 -2.58
CA MET A 32 3.23 6.28 -3.09
C MET A 32 2.06 5.34 -3.29
N GLU A 33 1.81 4.95 -4.52
CA GLU A 33 0.70 4.06 -4.87
C GLU A 33 1.15 2.61 -4.92
N VAL A 34 0.37 1.71 -4.31
CA VAL A 34 0.56 0.26 -4.36
C VAL A 34 -0.65 -0.35 -5.07
N PHE A 35 -0.48 -0.74 -6.33
CA PHE A 35 -1.57 -1.13 -7.20
C PHE A 35 -1.33 -2.44 -7.94
N GLY A 36 -2.29 -3.37 -7.90
CA GLY A 36 -2.25 -4.56 -8.73
C GLY A 36 -1.12 -5.53 -8.41
N ASN A 37 -0.67 -5.59 -7.16
CA ASN A 37 0.35 -6.53 -6.74
C ASN A 37 -0.28 -7.79 -6.13
N ILE A 38 0.50 -8.87 -6.13
CA ILE A 38 0.15 -10.11 -5.44
C ILE A 38 1.16 -10.33 -4.31
N PHE A 39 0.65 -10.50 -3.10
CA PHE A 39 1.41 -10.77 -1.90
C PHE A 39 1.04 -12.19 -1.40
N TYR A 40 1.96 -13.13 -1.49
CA TYR A 40 1.79 -14.51 -1.02
C TYR A 40 2.86 -14.86 -0.02
N LYS A 41 2.46 -15.10 1.23
CA LYS A 41 3.43 -15.30 2.33
C LYS A 41 4.53 -14.23 2.31
N PRO A 42 4.17 -12.95 2.41
CA PRO A 42 5.06 -11.82 2.14
C PRO A 42 5.93 -11.43 3.34
N GLY A 43 6.16 -12.33 4.27
CA GLY A 43 6.80 -12.07 5.55
C GLY A 43 5.77 -11.75 6.64
N GLU A 44 6.20 -11.11 7.72
CA GLU A 44 5.31 -10.73 8.83
C GLU A 44 4.22 -9.75 8.37
N ARG A 45 4.57 -8.79 7.51
CA ARG A 45 3.64 -7.78 6.99
C ARG A 45 3.81 -7.64 5.49
N ALA A 46 2.72 -7.64 4.74
CA ALA A 46 2.82 -7.36 3.32
C ALA A 46 3.22 -5.89 3.06
N VAL A 47 2.57 -4.96 3.75
CA VAL A 47 2.85 -3.53 3.64
C VAL A 47 3.05 -2.91 5.01
N LEU A 48 4.11 -2.14 5.18
CA LEU A 48 4.30 -1.24 6.32
C LEU A 48 4.25 0.22 5.86
N ILE A 49 3.46 1.01 6.55
CA ILE A 49 3.34 2.46 6.36
C ILE A 49 3.88 3.13 7.61
N GLY A 50 5.08 3.66 7.54
CA GLY A 50 5.73 4.40 8.61
C GLY A 50 5.32 5.86 8.63
N GLY A 51 4.06 6.14 8.95
CA GLY A 51 3.50 7.49 8.84
C GLY A 51 3.08 7.83 7.39
N GLY A 52 3.01 9.10 7.06
CA GLY A 52 2.80 9.59 5.69
C GLY A 52 1.35 9.70 5.24
N HIS A 53 1.18 10.34 4.10
CA HIS A 53 -0.11 10.72 3.56
C HIS A 53 -0.26 10.35 2.08
N ASP A 54 -1.52 10.22 1.65
CA ASP A 54 -1.87 10.13 0.24
C ASP A 54 -1.23 8.90 -0.45
N ASN A 55 -1.18 7.76 0.27
CA ASN A 55 -0.66 6.49 -0.23
C ASN A 55 -1.83 5.54 -0.49
N PRO A 56 -2.38 5.43 -1.71
CA PRO A 56 -3.46 4.50 -2.01
C PRO A 56 -2.95 3.06 -2.17
N TYR A 57 -3.75 2.12 -1.67
CA TYR A 57 -3.55 0.68 -1.78
C TYR A 57 -4.76 0.07 -2.46
N ALA A 58 -4.65 -0.22 -3.74
CA ALA A 58 -5.81 -0.66 -4.53
C ALA A 58 -5.50 -1.83 -5.46
N ASN A 59 -6.53 -2.62 -5.71
CA ASN A 59 -6.47 -3.71 -6.70
C ASN A 59 -5.39 -4.77 -6.41
N ASN A 60 -4.96 -4.91 -5.13
CA ASN A 60 -3.97 -5.91 -4.75
C ASN A 60 -4.65 -7.21 -4.27
N ILE A 61 -3.89 -8.29 -4.30
CA ILE A 61 -4.29 -9.59 -3.76
C ILE A 61 -3.33 -9.97 -2.64
N PHE A 62 -3.86 -10.16 -1.44
CA PHE A 62 -3.12 -10.65 -0.27
C PHE A 62 -3.52 -12.09 0.00
N ILE A 63 -2.56 -13.00 0.15
CA ILE A 63 -2.77 -14.44 0.24
C ILE A 63 -1.91 -15.02 1.36
N ASP A 64 -2.51 -15.80 2.27
CA ASP A 64 -1.81 -16.44 3.39
C ASP A 64 -0.88 -15.44 4.10
N THR A 65 -1.43 -14.33 4.55
CA THR A 65 -0.69 -13.19 5.09
C THR A 65 -1.02 -12.99 6.56
N GLU A 66 -0.03 -12.90 7.44
CA GLU A 66 -0.22 -12.63 8.86
C GLU A 66 -0.80 -11.22 9.06
N ILE A 67 -0.12 -10.18 8.57
CA ILE A 67 -0.61 -8.79 8.59
C ILE A 67 -0.55 -8.22 7.18
N ALA A 68 -1.71 -7.88 6.60
CA ALA A 68 -1.73 -7.30 5.26
C ALA A 68 -1.18 -5.88 5.24
N ILE A 69 -1.69 -4.99 6.07
CA ILE A 69 -1.25 -3.60 6.11
C ILE A 69 -1.03 -3.15 7.57
N HIS A 70 0.17 -2.71 7.86
CA HIS A 70 0.52 -2.08 9.13
C HIS A 70 0.72 -0.58 8.91
N VAL A 71 0.12 0.26 9.75
CA VAL A 71 0.36 1.70 9.79
C VAL A 71 0.74 2.12 11.20
N ASP A 72 1.80 2.90 11.33
CA ASP A 72 2.23 3.47 12.60
C ASP A 72 2.31 5.01 12.56
N ASN A 73 2.44 5.61 13.73
CA ASN A 73 2.52 7.06 13.90
C ASN A 73 3.94 7.51 14.30
N ARG A 74 4.96 6.88 13.75
CA ARG A 74 6.36 7.17 14.12
C ARG A 74 6.74 8.63 14.06
N ASN A 75 6.11 9.39 13.15
CA ASN A 75 6.35 10.83 13.03
C ASN A 75 5.78 11.66 14.19
N GLN A 76 4.94 11.08 15.05
CA GLN A 76 4.57 11.66 16.36
C GLN A 76 5.51 11.23 17.48
N ASN A 77 6.42 10.29 17.22
CA ASN A 77 7.28 9.65 18.19
C ASN A 77 8.77 9.80 17.79
N TRP A 78 9.45 8.69 17.60
CA TRP A 78 10.90 8.63 17.41
C TRP A 78 11.38 9.25 16.09
N ALA A 79 10.54 9.27 15.03
CA ALA A 79 10.86 9.87 13.73
C ALA A 79 10.31 11.30 13.56
N LYS A 80 9.89 11.99 14.63
CA LYS A 80 9.33 13.35 14.57
C LYS A 80 10.28 14.36 13.94
N GLY A 81 11.57 14.25 14.19
CA GLY A 81 12.57 15.17 13.64
C GLY A 81 12.66 15.17 12.11
N VAL A 82 12.19 14.10 11.44
CA VAL A 82 12.17 14.02 9.98
C VAL A 82 11.24 15.08 9.38
N ILE A 83 10.11 15.35 10.05
CA ILE A 83 9.03 16.22 9.57
C ILE A 83 8.90 17.52 10.37
N GLU A 84 9.78 17.79 11.33
CA GLU A 84 9.81 19.08 12.03
C GLU A 84 10.33 20.20 11.13
N LYS A 85 9.92 21.44 11.42
CA LYS A 85 10.48 22.63 10.74
C LYS A 85 12.00 22.68 10.92
N GLY A 86 12.72 22.96 9.85
CA GLY A 86 14.20 22.84 9.79
C GLY A 86 14.69 21.42 9.49
N GLY A 87 13.82 20.42 9.54
CA GLY A 87 14.15 19.03 9.27
C GLY A 87 14.37 18.72 7.78
N ILE A 88 14.72 17.47 7.51
CA ILE A 88 15.07 17.02 6.17
C ILE A 88 13.93 17.18 5.16
N TYR A 89 12.66 17.05 5.60
CA TYR A 89 11.49 17.20 4.72
C TYR A 89 11.31 18.64 4.28
N GLU A 90 11.45 19.62 5.18
CA GLU A 90 11.33 21.02 4.81
C GLU A 90 12.40 21.41 3.80
N GLN A 91 13.65 20.99 4.03
CA GLN A 91 14.74 21.24 3.10
C GLN A 91 14.45 20.68 1.71
N ARG A 92 13.99 19.43 1.61
CA ARG A 92 13.68 18.76 0.33
C ARG A 92 12.45 19.34 -0.36
N LEU A 93 11.41 19.70 0.40
CA LEU A 93 10.20 20.34 -0.14
C LEU A 93 10.53 21.71 -0.73
N ASN A 94 11.34 22.52 -0.04
CA ASN A 94 11.76 23.82 -0.53
C ASN A 94 12.60 23.73 -1.81
N LEU A 95 13.49 22.72 -1.93
CA LEU A 95 14.27 22.48 -3.14
C LEU A 95 13.39 22.26 -4.39
N VAL A 96 12.24 21.60 -4.23
CA VAL A 96 11.32 21.34 -5.34
C VAL A 96 10.23 22.39 -5.48
N LYS A 97 10.25 23.45 -4.67
CA LYS A 97 9.23 24.52 -4.64
C LYS A 97 7.81 23.94 -4.57
N TYR A 98 7.59 23.04 -3.59
CA TYR A 98 6.42 22.17 -3.46
C TYR A 98 5.06 22.91 -3.53
N ASN A 99 5.00 24.16 -3.08
CA ASN A 99 3.82 25.02 -3.05
C ASN A 99 3.58 25.82 -4.35
N GLN A 100 4.36 25.57 -5.39
CA GLN A 100 4.25 26.19 -6.71
C GLN A 100 4.01 25.14 -7.81
N PRO A 101 3.47 25.55 -8.98
CA PRO A 101 3.41 24.68 -10.14
C PRO A 101 4.81 24.17 -10.56
N PRO A 102 4.94 22.93 -11.03
CA PRO A 102 3.84 21.96 -11.29
C PRO A 102 3.37 21.17 -10.07
N TYR A 103 4.08 21.21 -8.94
CA TYR A 103 3.77 20.37 -7.77
C TYR A 103 2.44 20.72 -7.12
N SER A 104 2.14 21.99 -6.89
CA SER A 104 0.88 22.43 -6.27
C SER A 104 -0.35 22.09 -7.10
N ILE A 105 -0.20 21.98 -8.43
CA ILE A 105 -1.29 21.55 -9.32
C ILE A 105 -1.46 20.03 -9.26
N LYS A 106 -0.35 19.29 -9.39
CA LYS A 106 -0.39 17.83 -9.43
C LYS A 106 -0.70 17.19 -8.06
N TYR A 107 -0.26 17.83 -6.99
CA TYR A 107 -0.42 17.34 -5.61
C TYR A 107 -0.99 18.46 -4.72
N PRO A 108 -2.26 18.82 -4.85
CA PRO A 108 -2.84 19.99 -4.16
C PRO A 108 -2.72 19.91 -2.63
N ASN A 109 -2.82 18.72 -2.04
CA ASN A 109 -2.62 18.53 -0.60
C ASN A 109 -1.19 18.84 -0.14
N LEU A 110 -0.22 18.82 -1.04
CA LEU A 110 1.18 19.10 -0.71
C LEU A 110 1.40 20.60 -0.45
N ALA A 111 0.62 21.48 -1.09
CA ALA A 111 0.75 22.92 -0.93
C ALA A 111 0.56 23.37 0.53
N ASN A 112 -0.31 22.67 1.26
CA ASN A 112 -0.64 22.94 2.67
C ASN A 112 -0.07 21.88 3.61
N TYR A 113 1.06 21.25 3.26
CA TYR A 113 1.61 20.11 3.98
C TYR A 113 1.80 20.38 5.49
N TRP A 114 2.31 21.55 5.84
CA TRP A 114 2.64 21.88 7.23
C TRP A 114 1.40 22.19 8.08
N GLU A 115 0.37 22.74 7.49
CA GLU A 115 -0.92 23.06 8.13
C GLU A 115 -1.80 21.80 8.26
N ASP A 116 -1.48 20.76 7.52
CA ASP A 116 -2.25 19.52 7.46
C ASP A 116 -1.76 18.43 8.43
N ASN A 117 -1.18 18.79 9.56
CA ASN A 117 -0.66 17.84 10.55
C ASN A 117 0.17 16.69 9.93
N PRO A 118 1.37 16.96 9.43
CA PRO A 118 2.18 15.97 8.70
C PRO A 118 2.61 14.76 9.55
N ALA A 119 2.55 14.88 10.88
CA ALA A 119 2.89 13.80 11.80
C ALA A 119 1.85 12.67 11.86
N ILE A 120 0.60 12.94 11.42
CA ILE A 120 -0.50 11.97 11.53
C ILE A 120 -0.70 11.28 10.20
N PRO A 121 -0.59 9.93 10.11
CA PRO A 121 -0.92 9.21 8.90
C PRO A 121 -2.36 9.50 8.47
N LYS A 122 -2.60 9.76 7.19
CA LYS A 122 -3.95 10.03 6.69
C LYS A 122 -4.08 9.88 5.17
N ARG A 123 -5.30 9.76 4.70
CA ARG A 123 -5.61 9.64 3.27
C ARG A 123 -4.80 8.52 2.59
N ASN A 124 -4.67 7.40 3.30
CA ASN A 124 -4.07 6.18 2.78
C ASN A 124 -5.22 5.18 2.49
N PRO A 125 -6.04 5.38 1.45
CA PRO A 125 -7.23 4.57 1.21
C PRO A 125 -6.86 3.13 0.82
N VAL A 126 -7.63 2.18 1.36
CA VAL A 126 -7.54 0.76 1.02
C VAL A 126 -8.84 0.39 0.30
N SER A 127 -8.75 0.05 -0.99
CA SER A 127 -9.92 -0.17 -1.84
C SER A 127 -9.69 -1.26 -2.88
N LYS A 128 -10.74 -1.99 -3.25
CA LYS A 128 -10.70 -3.00 -4.32
C LYS A 128 -9.59 -4.03 -4.15
N ASN A 129 -9.29 -4.44 -2.92
CA ASN A 129 -8.32 -5.49 -2.67
C ASN A 129 -9.01 -6.81 -2.33
N ILE A 130 -8.36 -7.91 -2.66
CA ILE A 130 -8.75 -9.25 -2.24
C ILE A 130 -7.85 -9.67 -1.06
N PHE A 131 -8.46 -10.03 0.05
CA PHE A 131 -7.80 -10.57 1.24
C PHE A 131 -8.22 -12.04 1.39
N TYR A 132 -7.38 -12.94 0.91
CA TYR A 132 -7.63 -14.38 0.93
C TYR A 132 -6.77 -15.06 1.99
N LYS A 133 -7.41 -15.61 3.03
CA LYS A 133 -6.73 -16.22 4.18
C LYS A 133 -5.74 -15.26 4.86
N VAL A 134 -6.20 -14.08 5.17
CA VAL A 134 -5.42 -13.05 5.88
C VAL A 134 -5.85 -13.01 7.34
N GLU A 135 -4.90 -13.19 8.25
CA GLU A 135 -5.19 -13.24 9.69
C GLU A 135 -5.57 -11.85 10.22
N LYS A 136 -4.84 -10.81 9.83
CA LYS A 136 -5.07 -9.45 10.25
C LYS A 136 -4.97 -8.47 9.06
N ILE A 137 -6.10 -7.88 8.69
CA ILE A 137 -6.14 -6.97 7.55
C ILE A 137 -5.39 -5.68 7.83
N VAL A 138 -5.68 -5.02 8.95
CA VAL A 138 -5.06 -3.76 9.36
C VAL A 138 -4.48 -3.87 10.77
N HIS A 139 -3.21 -3.53 10.92
CA HIS A 139 -2.56 -3.31 12.20
C HIS A 139 -2.24 -1.82 12.35
N GLY A 140 -2.80 -1.17 13.37
CA GLY A 140 -2.74 0.26 13.60
C GLY A 140 -4.12 0.87 13.74
N LYS A 141 -4.22 2.19 13.73
CA LYS A 141 -5.51 2.87 13.86
C LYS A 141 -6.25 2.92 12.53
N LYS A 142 -7.52 2.53 12.54
CA LYS A 142 -8.37 2.47 11.33
C LYS A 142 -8.58 3.84 10.68
N GLU A 143 -8.62 4.91 11.45
CA GLU A 143 -8.79 6.28 10.92
C GLU A 143 -7.63 6.74 10.05
N TRP A 144 -6.46 6.13 10.16
CA TRP A 144 -5.30 6.43 9.32
C TRP A 144 -5.35 5.77 7.94
N LEU A 145 -6.16 4.70 7.85
CA LEU A 145 -6.35 3.88 6.67
C LEU A 145 -7.85 3.80 6.36
N PRO A 146 -8.43 4.74 5.62
CA PRO A 146 -9.81 4.63 5.17
C PRO A 146 -10.03 3.35 4.38
N PHE A 147 -10.61 2.34 5.04
CA PHE A 147 -10.92 1.04 4.46
C PHE A 147 -12.27 1.13 3.76
N LYS A 148 -12.29 0.93 2.44
CA LYS A 148 -13.50 1.02 1.63
C LYS A 148 -14.28 -0.29 1.63
N GLU A 149 -15.59 -0.20 1.43
CA GLU A 149 -16.50 -1.36 1.40
C GLU A 149 -16.29 -2.25 0.17
N ASP A 150 -15.60 -1.74 -0.87
CA ASP A 150 -15.28 -2.44 -2.10
C ASP A 150 -14.05 -3.38 -2.00
N ASN A 151 -13.57 -3.65 -0.79
CA ASN A 151 -12.61 -4.71 -0.53
C ASN A 151 -13.34 -6.04 -0.23
N TRP A 152 -12.75 -7.15 -0.64
CA TRP A 152 -13.31 -8.47 -0.37
C TRP A 152 -12.39 -9.30 0.54
N ILE A 153 -12.95 -9.77 1.65
CA ILE A 153 -12.28 -10.63 2.63
C ILE A 153 -12.91 -12.02 2.53
N THR A 154 -12.10 -13.06 2.32
CA THR A 154 -12.59 -14.42 2.13
C THR A 154 -11.57 -15.47 2.52
N ASP A 155 -12.05 -16.64 2.99
CA ASP A 155 -11.29 -17.87 3.15
C ASP A 155 -11.54 -18.85 2.00
N GLU A 156 -12.51 -18.55 1.13
CA GLU A 156 -12.79 -19.31 -0.07
C GLU A 156 -11.91 -18.83 -1.24
N ASN A 157 -11.52 -19.77 -2.12
CA ASN A 157 -10.71 -19.43 -3.30
C ASN A 157 -11.41 -18.41 -4.19
N PRO A 158 -10.84 -17.22 -4.39
CA PRO A 158 -11.44 -16.14 -5.20
C PRO A 158 -11.61 -16.47 -6.69
N GLY A 159 -11.20 -17.64 -7.12
CA GLY A 159 -11.23 -18.06 -8.51
C GLY A 159 -9.83 -18.14 -9.14
N PHE A 160 -8.80 -18.42 -8.35
CA PHE A 160 -7.45 -18.65 -8.87
C PHE A 160 -7.37 -19.88 -9.77
N VAL A 161 -6.48 -19.85 -10.75
CA VAL A 161 -6.25 -20.95 -11.69
C VAL A 161 -5.72 -22.19 -10.98
N ASP A 162 -4.65 -22.04 -10.18
CA ASP A 162 -4.02 -23.17 -9.46
C ASP A 162 -3.19 -22.64 -8.28
N THR A 163 -3.71 -22.78 -7.09
CA THR A 163 -3.05 -22.30 -5.86
C THR A 163 -1.86 -23.18 -5.47
N GLU A 164 -1.87 -24.48 -5.79
CA GLU A 164 -0.77 -25.40 -5.47
C GLU A 164 0.49 -25.09 -6.27
N LYS A 165 0.30 -24.64 -7.51
CA LYS A 165 1.39 -24.18 -8.40
C LYS A 165 1.65 -22.68 -8.32
N MET A 166 1.11 -22.00 -7.31
CA MET A 166 1.21 -20.54 -7.14
C MET A 166 0.75 -19.76 -8.38
N ASN A 167 -0.17 -20.31 -9.16
CA ASN A 167 -0.77 -19.59 -10.28
C ASN A 167 -2.01 -18.84 -9.79
N PHE A 168 -1.76 -17.67 -9.23
CA PHE A 168 -2.78 -16.79 -8.66
C PHE A 168 -3.48 -15.90 -9.69
N LYS A 169 -3.32 -16.22 -10.97
CA LYS A 169 -4.16 -15.59 -12.00
C LYS A 169 -5.62 -15.93 -11.72
N LEU A 170 -6.48 -14.93 -11.71
CA LEU A 170 -7.93 -15.14 -11.66
C LEU A 170 -8.43 -15.71 -13.00
N LYS A 171 -9.32 -16.71 -12.92
CA LYS A 171 -10.01 -17.26 -14.09
C LYS A 171 -10.94 -16.20 -14.68
N GLU A 172 -11.30 -16.37 -15.94
CA GLU A 172 -12.41 -15.64 -16.54
C GLU A 172 -13.70 -15.99 -15.77
N GLY A 173 -14.51 -14.98 -15.43
CA GLY A 173 -15.69 -15.16 -14.59
C GLY A 173 -15.41 -15.54 -13.13
N ALA A 174 -14.19 -15.29 -12.62
CA ALA A 174 -13.89 -15.51 -11.23
C ALA A 174 -14.80 -14.67 -10.32
N ARG A 175 -15.28 -15.25 -9.22
CA ARG A 175 -16.15 -14.59 -8.23
C ARG A 175 -15.58 -13.25 -7.75
N ALA A 176 -14.27 -13.10 -7.74
CA ALA A 176 -13.61 -11.84 -7.40
C ALA A 176 -14.11 -10.63 -8.21
N PHE A 177 -14.49 -10.82 -9.47
CA PHE A 177 -15.00 -9.73 -10.33
C PHE A 177 -16.45 -9.37 -10.04
N GLU A 178 -17.20 -10.27 -9.44
CA GLU A 178 -18.57 -10.01 -8.97
C GLU A 178 -18.55 -9.30 -7.60
N GLU A 179 -17.69 -9.76 -6.68
CA GLU A 179 -17.56 -9.22 -5.34
C GLU A 179 -16.90 -7.83 -5.32
N ILE A 180 -16.03 -7.54 -6.29
CA ILE A 180 -15.35 -6.24 -6.40
C ILE A 180 -15.61 -5.65 -7.79
N PRO A 181 -16.72 -4.93 -8.01
CA PRO A 181 -16.97 -4.26 -9.27
C PRO A 181 -15.84 -3.31 -9.66
N GLY A 182 -15.27 -3.53 -10.84
CA GLY A 182 -14.12 -2.76 -11.34
C GLY A 182 -12.77 -3.18 -10.79
N PHE A 183 -12.64 -4.39 -10.22
CA PHE A 183 -11.33 -5.02 -10.02
C PHE A 183 -10.67 -5.28 -11.38
N GLU A 184 -9.45 -4.77 -11.55
CA GLU A 184 -8.71 -4.93 -12.79
C GLU A 184 -7.91 -6.23 -12.79
N PRO A 185 -7.98 -7.06 -13.85
CA PRO A 185 -7.19 -8.27 -13.93
C PRO A 185 -5.69 -7.97 -13.84
N ILE A 186 -5.02 -8.57 -12.87
CA ILE A 186 -3.57 -8.44 -12.74
C ILE A 186 -2.88 -9.26 -13.83
N PRO A 187 -1.95 -8.67 -14.62
CA PRO A 187 -1.30 -9.34 -15.75
C PRO A 187 -0.26 -10.35 -15.27
N PHE A 188 -0.66 -11.36 -14.52
CA PHE A 188 0.19 -12.32 -13.81
C PHE A 188 1.27 -12.97 -14.70
N ARG A 189 0.94 -13.30 -15.95
CA ARG A 189 1.89 -13.89 -16.91
C ARG A 189 3.00 -12.92 -17.37
N ARG A 190 2.84 -11.64 -17.12
CA ARG A 190 3.80 -10.58 -17.48
C ARG A 190 4.62 -10.10 -16.29
N ILE A 191 4.41 -10.68 -15.11
CA ILE A 191 5.18 -10.40 -13.91
C ILE A 191 6.48 -11.22 -13.95
N GLY A 192 7.59 -10.57 -13.55
CA GLY A 192 8.91 -11.19 -13.54
C GLY A 192 9.72 -10.94 -14.82
N VAL A 193 10.85 -11.63 -14.91
CA VAL A 193 11.77 -11.48 -16.06
C VAL A 193 11.13 -12.10 -17.30
N GLN A 194 10.94 -11.29 -18.31
CA GLN A 194 10.49 -11.74 -19.63
C GLN A 194 11.71 -12.19 -20.43
N LYS A 195 11.67 -13.42 -20.99
CA LYS A 195 12.68 -13.97 -21.87
C LYS A 195 12.39 -13.61 -23.31
#